data_c55d9d4d7a75148aef8a96d9949828f4
#
_entry.id   c55d9d4d7a75148aef8a96d9949828f4
#
_cell.length_a   1.000
_cell.length_b   1.000
_cell.length_c   1.000
_cell.angle_alpha   90.00
_cell.angle_beta   90.00
_cell.angle_gamma   90.00
#
_symmetry.space_group_name_H-M   'P 1'
#
loop_
_entity.id
_entity.type
_entity.pdbx_description
1 polymer ?
#
loop_
_entity_poly.entity_id
_entity_poly.type
_entity_poly.pdbx_seq_one_letter_code
_entity_poly.pdbx_strand_id
1 'polypeptide(L)'
;MKFIQILFSFSLLFTLFSCQKVINVNLNDAKPQYVIEASMYEGTHDFKVKITQTTSYFEPQSVPLVNDAVVTLYDNNLNALPLTATGNGWYELPNFTALNFNTYQLQVAVGGKLFKAQATMPAHTNIDSLSYQPFGGFGPPGSQDGDQLVKVHFIDSGGVKNYYRVLITRNDTLQAKPGNYYLF
;
A
#
# COMPACT_ATOMS: atom_id res chain seq x y z
N MET A 1 -55.67 11.87 -34.70
CA MET A 1 -54.22 11.53 -34.70
C MET A 1 -53.33 12.68 -34.27
N LYS A 2 -53.52 13.91 -34.69
CA LYS A 2 -52.67 15.06 -34.30
C LYS A 2 -52.69 15.39 -32.79
N PHE A 3 -53.83 15.22 -32.11
CA PHE A 3 -53.95 15.47 -30.67
C PHE A 3 -53.14 14.48 -29.82
N ILE A 4 -53.06 13.21 -30.22
CA ILE A 4 -52.28 12.18 -29.52
C ILE A 4 -50.77 12.43 -29.68
N GLN A 5 -50.34 12.91 -30.82
CA GLN A 5 -48.95 13.25 -31.08
C GLN A 5 -48.47 14.45 -30.24
N ILE A 6 -49.36 15.45 -30.06
CA ILE A 6 -49.09 16.63 -29.22
C ILE A 6 -48.98 16.23 -27.74
N LEU A 7 -49.90 15.35 -27.27
CA LEU A 7 -49.86 14.84 -25.90
C LEU A 7 -48.59 14.03 -25.61
N PHE A 8 -48.15 13.20 -26.56
CA PHE A 8 -46.94 12.39 -26.45
C PHE A 8 -45.66 13.25 -26.46
N SER A 9 -45.64 14.29 -27.32
CA SER A 9 -44.53 15.24 -27.37
C SER A 9 -44.43 16.08 -26.08
N PHE A 10 -45.54 16.46 -25.47
CA PHE A 10 -45.61 17.21 -24.23
C PHE A 10 -45.19 16.34 -23.02
N SER A 11 -45.56 15.06 -22.99
CA SER A 11 -45.13 14.11 -21.97
C SER A 11 -43.62 13.84 -22.01
N LEU A 12 -43.00 13.80 -23.20
CA LEU A 12 -41.57 13.60 -23.37
C LEU A 12 -40.75 14.79 -22.86
N LEU A 13 -41.29 16.00 -22.87
CA LEU A 13 -40.62 17.21 -22.38
C LEU A 13 -40.48 17.22 -20.83
N PHE A 14 -41.41 16.56 -20.12
CA PHE A 14 -41.36 16.50 -18.65
C PHE A 14 -40.35 15.50 -18.09
N THR A 15 -39.87 14.55 -18.87
CA THR A 15 -38.89 13.55 -18.43
C THR A 15 -37.47 14.09 -18.38
N LEU A 16 -37.20 15.29 -18.90
CA LEU A 16 -35.86 15.89 -18.95
C LEU A 16 -35.48 16.69 -17.69
N PHE A 17 -36.39 16.87 -16.73
CA PHE A 17 -36.07 17.50 -15.44
C PHE A 17 -35.55 16.49 -14.46
N SER A 18 -34.35 15.92 -14.75
CA SER A 18 -33.61 15.17 -13.75
C SER A 18 -32.90 16.15 -12.81
N CYS A 19 -33.50 16.43 -11.67
CA CYS A 19 -32.82 17.19 -10.61
C CYS A 19 -31.66 16.34 -10.02
N GLN A 20 -30.44 16.70 -10.36
CA GLN A 20 -29.27 16.21 -9.61
C GLN A 20 -29.18 17.00 -8.30
N LYS A 21 -29.44 16.33 -7.18
CA LYS A 21 -29.20 16.88 -5.85
C LYS A 21 -27.71 16.75 -5.56
N VAL A 22 -26.96 17.84 -5.69
CA VAL A 22 -25.59 17.92 -5.20
C VAL A 22 -25.64 17.82 -3.67
N ILE A 23 -25.16 16.72 -3.12
CA ILE A 23 -25.00 16.55 -1.67
C ILE A 23 -23.70 17.27 -1.29
N ASN A 24 -23.80 18.44 -0.72
CA ASN A 24 -22.68 19.10 -0.07
C ASN A 24 -22.45 18.40 1.28
N VAL A 25 -21.54 17.42 1.29
CA VAL A 25 -21.07 16.84 2.54
C VAL A 25 -20.07 17.82 3.13
N ASN A 26 -20.38 18.36 4.29
CA ASN A 26 -19.46 19.20 5.06
C ASN A 26 -18.40 18.28 5.68
N LEU A 27 -17.38 17.94 4.89
CA LEU A 27 -16.22 17.19 5.39
C LEU A 27 -15.37 18.20 6.16
N ASN A 28 -15.29 18.02 7.47
CA ASN A 28 -14.41 18.83 8.30
C ASN A 28 -12.98 18.70 7.77
N ASP A 29 -12.36 19.81 7.39
CA ASP A 29 -10.96 19.84 7.00
C ASP A 29 -10.11 19.40 8.20
N ALA A 30 -9.59 18.18 8.12
CA ALA A 30 -8.64 17.69 9.10
C ALA A 30 -7.30 18.41 8.92
N LYS A 31 -6.66 18.80 10.03
CA LYS A 31 -5.31 19.36 9.96
C LYS A 31 -4.36 18.36 9.31
N PRO A 32 -3.46 18.80 8.41
CA PRO A 32 -2.47 17.92 7.79
C PRO A 32 -1.72 17.08 8.83
N GLN A 33 -1.60 15.78 8.57
CA GLN A 33 -0.89 14.85 9.42
C GLN A 33 0.35 14.33 8.68
N TYR A 34 1.43 14.08 9.42
CA TYR A 34 2.61 13.42 8.87
C TYR A 34 2.32 11.95 8.56
N VAL A 35 2.74 11.50 7.40
CA VAL A 35 2.71 10.11 6.96
C VAL A 35 4.16 9.65 6.83
N ILE A 36 4.52 8.61 7.58
CA ILE A 36 5.87 8.06 7.62
C ILE A 36 5.78 6.62 7.12
N GLU A 37 6.45 6.34 6.01
CA GLU A 37 6.44 5.04 5.36
C GLU A 37 7.86 4.49 5.36
N ALA A 38 8.03 3.28 5.90
CA ALA A 38 9.31 2.58 5.90
C ALA A 38 9.07 1.08 5.72
N SER A 39 9.96 0.44 4.96
CA SER A 39 9.97 -1.01 4.78
C SER A 39 11.39 -1.52 4.97
N MET A 40 11.53 -2.61 5.72
CA MET A 40 12.82 -3.24 5.99
C MET A 40 12.77 -4.69 5.52
N TYR A 41 13.85 -5.11 4.86
CA TYR A 41 14.01 -6.46 4.34
C TYR A 41 15.24 -7.11 4.99
N GLU A 42 15.20 -8.42 5.17
CA GLU A 42 16.35 -9.20 5.63
C GLU A 42 17.54 -9.06 4.67
N GLY A 43 18.75 -9.05 5.22
CA GLY A 43 19.98 -8.92 4.45
C GLY A 43 20.44 -7.49 4.25
N THR A 44 21.36 -7.28 3.32
CA THR A 44 21.95 -5.96 3.07
C THR A 44 21.22 -5.24 1.96
N HIS A 45 20.56 -4.14 2.33
CA HIS A 45 19.78 -3.29 1.44
C HIS A 45 19.90 -1.82 1.85
N ASP A 46 19.55 -0.92 0.95
CA ASP A 46 19.34 0.47 1.33
C ASP A 46 18.05 0.58 2.13
N PHE A 47 18.13 0.99 3.38
CA PHE A 47 16.95 1.26 4.18
C PHE A 47 16.42 2.66 3.87
N LYS A 48 15.16 2.76 3.45
CA LYS A 48 14.54 3.99 2.98
C LYS A 48 13.28 4.32 3.77
N VAL A 49 13.15 5.61 4.09
CA VAL A 49 11.98 6.18 4.75
C VAL A 49 11.43 7.29 3.89
N LYS A 50 10.13 7.29 3.65
CA LYS A 50 9.42 8.38 2.97
C LYS A 50 8.57 9.13 3.97
N ILE A 51 8.64 10.47 3.92
CA ILE A 51 7.86 11.34 4.79
C ILE A 51 7.07 12.33 3.94
N THR A 52 5.76 12.32 4.15
CA THR A 52 4.80 13.20 3.46
C THR A 52 3.80 13.75 4.47
N GLN A 53 2.88 14.60 3.98
CA GLN A 53 1.72 15.04 4.76
C GLN A 53 0.43 14.71 4.02
N THR A 54 -0.65 14.47 4.77
CA THR A 54 -1.99 14.36 4.18
C THR A 54 -2.43 15.69 3.61
N THR A 55 -3.22 15.65 2.53
CA THR A 55 -3.89 16.81 1.92
C THR A 55 -5.39 16.79 2.24
N SER A 56 -6.05 17.94 2.06
CA SER A 56 -7.50 18.00 2.08
C SER A 56 -8.07 17.18 0.91
N TYR A 57 -9.21 16.51 1.14
CA TYR A 57 -9.94 15.77 0.10
C TYR A 57 -10.37 16.67 -1.07
N PHE A 58 -10.66 17.95 -0.77
CA PHE A 58 -11.16 18.92 -1.77
C PHE A 58 -10.06 19.62 -2.57
N GLU A 59 -8.81 19.49 -2.14
CA GLU A 59 -7.67 20.07 -2.83
C GLU A 59 -6.80 18.95 -3.39
N PRO A 60 -7.06 18.49 -4.64
CA PRO A 60 -6.27 17.46 -5.29
C PRO A 60 -4.91 18.04 -5.72
N GLN A 61 -4.14 18.50 -4.76
CA GLN A 61 -2.76 18.95 -4.97
C GLN A 61 -1.81 17.76 -4.79
N SER A 62 -0.59 17.95 -5.31
CA SER A 62 0.49 16.98 -5.06
C SER A 62 0.70 16.81 -3.57
N VAL A 63 0.87 15.57 -3.11
CA VAL A 63 1.15 15.23 -1.72
C VAL A 63 2.36 16.03 -1.22
N PRO A 64 2.24 16.85 -0.15
CA PRO A 64 3.35 17.64 0.36
C PRO A 64 4.49 16.75 0.84
N LEU A 65 5.68 17.02 0.36
CA LEU A 65 6.91 16.27 0.67
C LEU A 65 7.60 16.94 1.85
N VAL A 66 8.12 16.14 2.79
CA VAL A 66 8.81 16.62 3.99
C VAL A 66 10.30 16.33 3.86
N ASN A 67 11.12 17.38 3.79
CA ASN A 67 12.56 17.27 3.58
C ASN A 67 13.40 17.78 4.76
N ASP A 68 12.77 18.23 5.84
CA ASP A 68 13.37 18.85 7.02
C ASP A 68 13.30 17.99 8.28
N ALA A 69 12.97 16.70 8.15
CA ALA A 69 12.94 15.79 9.27
C ALA A 69 14.34 15.30 9.65
N VAL A 70 14.54 15.00 10.92
CA VAL A 70 15.68 14.21 11.42
C VAL A 70 15.22 12.78 11.61
N VAL A 71 15.81 11.86 10.87
CA VAL A 71 15.41 10.45 10.83
C VAL A 71 16.57 9.61 11.36
N THR A 72 16.30 8.77 12.36
CA THR A 72 17.30 7.88 12.96
C THR A 72 16.72 6.49 13.13
N LEU A 73 17.43 5.50 12.65
CA LEU A 73 17.19 4.10 12.93
C LEU A 73 18.07 3.67 14.12
N TYR A 74 17.50 2.95 15.05
CA TYR A 74 18.25 2.31 16.14
C TYR A 74 18.24 0.81 15.90
N ASP A 75 19.41 0.21 15.98
CA ASP A 75 19.58 -1.24 15.87
C ASP A 75 19.20 -1.95 17.19
N ASN A 76 19.36 -3.28 17.20
CA ASN A 76 19.05 -4.12 18.36
C ASN A 76 19.89 -3.78 19.62
N ASN A 77 21.05 -3.14 19.43
CA ASN A 77 21.95 -2.70 20.51
C ASN A 77 21.76 -1.23 20.87
N LEU A 78 20.73 -0.58 20.34
CA LEU A 78 20.42 0.84 20.49
C LEU A 78 21.49 1.78 19.90
N ASN A 79 22.33 1.29 18.98
CA ASN A 79 23.20 2.16 18.21
C ASN A 79 22.38 3.05 17.28
N ALA A 80 22.66 4.36 17.31
CA ALA A 80 21.98 5.33 16.49
C ALA A 80 22.58 5.37 15.08
N LEU A 81 21.78 5.13 14.07
CA LEU A 81 22.10 5.13 12.64
C LEU A 81 21.30 6.23 11.95
N PRO A 82 21.88 7.43 11.77
CA PRO A 82 21.17 8.54 11.14
C PRO A 82 20.97 8.28 9.64
N LEU A 83 19.80 8.61 9.12
CA LEU A 83 19.48 8.59 7.70
C LEU A 83 19.80 9.95 7.07
N THR A 84 20.25 9.92 5.81
CA THR A 84 20.53 11.12 5.03
C THR A 84 19.32 11.48 4.16
N ALA A 85 18.92 12.74 4.16
CA ALA A 85 17.89 13.23 3.26
C ALA A 85 18.39 13.22 1.80
N THR A 86 17.66 12.55 0.91
CA THR A 86 17.98 12.45 -0.52
C THR A 86 17.06 13.30 -1.41
N GLY A 87 16.12 14.01 -0.79
CA GLY A 87 15.13 14.86 -1.45
C GLY A 87 13.80 14.16 -1.71
N ASN A 88 12.83 14.93 -2.16
CA ASN A 88 11.48 14.43 -2.45
C ASN A 88 10.82 13.64 -1.28
N GLY A 89 11.13 14.02 -0.04
CA GLY A 89 10.63 13.37 1.15
C GLY A 89 11.30 12.04 1.48
N TRP A 90 12.38 11.67 0.79
CA TRP A 90 13.15 10.46 1.05
C TRP A 90 14.34 10.69 1.97
N TYR A 91 14.57 9.70 2.84
CA TYR A 91 15.70 9.57 3.75
C TYR A 91 16.26 8.17 3.61
N GLU A 92 17.60 8.05 3.49
CA GLU A 92 18.24 6.78 3.16
C GLU A 92 19.42 6.47 4.10
N LEU A 93 19.53 5.20 4.46
CA LEU A 93 20.70 4.60 5.09
C LEU A 93 21.21 3.51 4.13
N PRO A 94 22.27 3.79 3.36
CA PRO A 94 22.77 2.85 2.36
C PRO A 94 23.46 1.64 3.00
N ASN A 95 23.39 0.49 2.31
CA ASN A 95 24.08 -0.74 2.67
C ASN A 95 23.82 -1.21 4.12
N PHE A 96 22.61 -0.97 4.63
CA PHE A 96 22.22 -1.43 5.96
C PHE A 96 21.91 -2.93 5.92
N THR A 97 22.46 -3.69 6.90
CA THR A 97 22.20 -5.12 7.04
C THR A 97 21.20 -5.37 8.16
N ALA A 98 20.00 -5.83 7.80
CA ALA A 98 18.99 -6.25 8.75
C ALA A 98 19.08 -7.76 9.02
N LEU A 99 19.11 -8.12 10.31
CA LEU A 99 19.23 -9.49 10.77
C LEU A 99 17.91 -10.00 11.37
N ASN A 100 17.60 -11.28 11.15
CA ASN A 100 16.45 -11.94 11.73
C ASN A 100 16.48 -11.86 13.26
N PHE A 101 15.30 -11.80 13.86
CA PHE A 101 15.07 -11.69 15.31
C PHE A 101 15.59 -10.40 15.96
N ASN A 102 16.24 -9.52 15.21
CA ASN A 102 16.63 -8.21 15.73
C ASN A 102 15.47 -7.23 15.72
N THR A 103 15.41 -6.42 16.75
CA THR A 103 14.43 -5.35 16.90
C THR A 103 15.03 -4.02 16.48
N TYR A 104 14.35 -3.31 15.62
CA TYR A 104 14.74 -2.00 15.12
C TYR A 104 13.71 -0.95 15.54
N GLN A 105 14.21 0.23 15.95
CA GLN A 105 13.36 1.36 16.28
C GLN A 105 13.64 2.52 15.33
N LEU A 106 12.61 2.99 14.63
CA LEU A 106 12.66 4.21 13.84
C LEU A 106 12.22 5.40 14.68
N GLN A 107 12.99 6.47 14.68
CA GLN A 107 12.62 7.76 15.27
C GLN A 107 12.65 8.84 14.19
N VAL A 108 11.60 9.65 14.14
CA VAL A 108 11.45 10.77 13.21
C VAL A 108 11.07 12.02 14.01
N ALA A 109 11.97 13.00 14.00
CA ALA A 109 11.70 14.32 14.59
C ALA A 109 11.39 15.30 13.46
N VAL A 110 10.19 15.90 13.46
CA VAL A 110 9.70 16.83 12.44
C VAL A 110 8.61 17.74 12.98
N GLY A 111 8.62 19.00 12.61
CA GLY A 111 7.62 19.98 13.02
C GLY A 111 7.44 20.09 14.55
N GLY A 112 8.51 19.94 15.31
CA GLY A 112 8.50 19.95 16.78
C GLY A 112 7.89 18.70 17.43
N LYS A 113 7.59 17.66 16.65
CA LYS A 113 7.06 16.37 17.12
C LYS A 113 8.09 15.27 16.98
N LEU A 114 8.02 14.25 17.85
CA LEU A 114 8.83 13.05 17.79
C LEU A 114 7.91 11.84 17.58
N PHE A 115 8.10 11.14 16.46
CA PHE A 115 7.41 9.90 16.13
C PHE A 115 8.36 8.74 16.37
N LYS A 116 7.83 7.63 16.88
CA LYS A 116 8.59 6.40 17.15
C LYS A 116 7.80 5.20 16.66
N ALA A 117 8.48 4.28 16.00
CA ALA A 117 7.95 2.98 15.60
C ALA A 117 8.99 1.91 15.88
N GLN A 118 8.55 0.70 16.21
CA GLN A 118 9.42 -0.42 16.49
C GLN A 118 8.89 -1.65 15.77
N ALA A 119 9.80 -2.43 15.22
CA ALA A 119 9.48 -3.71 14.60
C ALA A 119 10.62 -4.71 14.82
N THR A 120 10.27 -5.98 14.94
CA THR A 120 11.24 -7.08 15.00
C THR A 120 11.24 -7.79 13.65
N MET A 121 12.43 -8.02 13.09
CA MET A 121 12.59 -8.79 11.85
C MET A 121 12.15 -10.24 12.10
N PRO A 122 11.17 -10.75 11.36
CA PRO A 122 10.71 -12.12 11.56
C PRO A 122 11.78 -13.15 11.14
N ALA A 123 11.51 -14.42 11.44
CA ALA A 123 12.30 -15.53 10.91
C ALA A 123 12.18 -15.58 9.38
N HIS A 124 13.25 -15.99 8.73
CA HIS A 124 13.23 -16.30 7.32
C HIS A 124 12.36 -17.54 7.06
N THR A 125 11.49 -17.48 6.07
CA THR A 125 10.68 -18.61 5.63
C THR A 125 11.02 -18.93 4.18
N ASN A 126 11.52 -20.16 3.96
CA ASN A 126 11.85 -20.63 2.63
C ASN A 126 10.59 -21.16 1.90
N ILE A 127 10.57 -21.01 0.59
CA ILE A 127 9.63 -21.74 -0.27
C ILE A 127 10.21 -23.13 -0.47
N ASP A 128 9.49 -24.17 -0.02
CA ASP A 128 9.94 -25.56 -0.15
C ASP A 128 9.72 -26.07 -1.58
N SER A 129 8.56 -25.77 -2.15
CA SER A 129 8.25 -26.15 -3.53
C SER A 129 7.14 -25.30 -4.14
N LEU A 130 7.05 -25.35 -5.46
CA LEU A 130 5.93 -24.83 -6.23
C LEU A 130 5.26 -25.98 -6.96
N SER A 131 3.93 -26.01 -6.93
CA SER A 131 3.14 -26.89 -7.79
C SER A 131 2.10 -26.08 -8.55
N TYR A 132 1.64 -26.63 -9.67
CA TYR A 132 0.61 -26.00 -10.46
C TYR A 132 -0.37 -27.04 -10.97
N GLN A 133 -1.62 -26.61 -11.11
CA GLN A 133 -2.69 -27.44 -11.67
C GLN A 133 -3.55 -26.58 -12.59
N PRO A 134 -4.13 -27.17 -13.67
CA PRO A 134 -5.07 -26.47 -14.51
C PRO A 134 -6.27 -25.98 -13.70
N PHE A 135 -6.80 -24.80 -14.01
CA PHE A 135 -8.10 -24.39 -13.47
C PHE A 135 -9.18 -25.32 -14.02
N GLY A 136 -9.83 -26.08 -13.12
CA GLY A 136 -10.99 -26.91 -13.48
C GLY A 136 -12.27 -26.09 -13.47
N GLY A 137 -12.64 -25.46 -14.58
CA GLY A 137 -13.97 -24.92 -14.86
C GLY A 137 -14.56 -23.81 -13.95
N PHE A 138 -14.05 -23.62 -12.75
CA PHE A 138 -14.50 -22.63 -11.76
C PHE A 138 -13.30 -21.79 -11.26
N GLY A 139 -12.64 -21.09 -12.16
CA GLY A 139 -11.61 -20.11 -11.80
C GLY A 139 -12.20 -18.78 -11.31
N PRO A 140 -11.37 -17.89 -10.72
CA PRO A 140 -11.78 -16.52 -10.42
C PRO A 140 -12.37 -15.81 -11.65
N PRO A 141 -13.23 -14.80 -11.50
CA PRO A 141 -13.77 -14.05 -12.64
C PRO A 141 -12.65 -13.54 -13.54
N GLY A 142 -12.70 -13.93 -14.84
CA GLY A 142 -11.69 -13.58 -15.83
C GLY A 142 -10.67 -14.67 -16.14
N SER A 143 -10.76 -15.84 -15.49
CA SER A 143 -9.93 -17.01 -15.86
C SER A 143 -10.29 -17.51 -17.26
N GLN A 144 -9.27 -17.93 -18.02
CA GLN A 144 -9.39 -18.49 -19.36
C GLN A 144 -9.01 -19.97 -19.36
N ASP A 145 -9.46 -20.68 -20.39
CA ASP A 145 -9.03 -22.06 -20.62
C ASP A 145 -7.50 -22.11 -20.79
N GLY A 146 -6.85 -22.96 -20.01
CA GLY A 146 -5.40 -23.08 -19.97
C GLY A 146 -4.70 -22.29 -18.87
N ASP A 147 -5.41 -21.44 -18.13
CA ASP A 147 -4.88 -20.81 -16.94
C ASP A 147 -4.55 -21.86 -15.87
N GLN A 148 -3.50 -21.60 -15.11
CA GLN A 148 -3.01 -22.51 -14.10
C GLN A 148 -3.02 -21.86 -12.72
N LEU A 149 -3.45 -22.62 -11.73
CA LEU A 149 -3.34 -22.26 -10.32
C LEU A 149 -1.93 -22.65 -9.83
N VAL A 150 -1.13 -21.66 -9.45
CA VAL A 150 0.17 -21.90 -8.82
C VAL A 150 -0.05 -22.02 -7.30
N LYS A 151 0.45 -23.13 -6.73
CA LYS A 151 0.47 -23.36 -5.29
C LYS A 151 1.89 -23.20 -4.76
N VAL A 152 2.03 -22.41 -3.71
CA VAL A 152 3.30 -22.22 -3.00
C VAL A 152 3.26 -23.08 -1.74
N HIS A 153 4.24 -23.93 -1.56
CA HIS A 153 4.41 -24.79 -0.37
C HIS A 153 5.56 -24.26 0.46
N PHE A 154 5.31 -24.04 1.73
CA PHE A 154 6.31 -23.62 2.70
C PHE A 154 5.89 -24.06 4.12
N ILE A 155 6.84 -24.12 5.04
CA ILE A 155 6.58 -24.43 6.44
C ILE A 155 6.59 -23.13 7.24
N ASP A 156 5.49 -22.83 7.90
CA ASP A 156 5.41 -21.71 8.85
C ASP A 156 5.97 -22.13 10.21
N SER A 157 6.75 -21.26 10.82
CA SER A 157 7.24 -21.45 12.19
C SER A 157 6.08 -21.30 13.16
N GLY A 158 5.63 -22.42 13.75
CA GLY A 158 4.53 -22.45 14.71
C GLY A 158 4.81 -21.58 15.95
N GLY A 159 3.74 -21.08 16.58
CA GLY A 159 3.79 -20.33 17.84
C GLY A 159 3.97 -18.83 17.71
N VAL A 160 4.20 -18.31 16.51
CA VAL A 160 4.27 -16.88 16.20
C VAL A 160 3.25 -16.56 15.12
N LYS A 161 2.55 -15.43 15.26
CA LYS A 161 1.63 -14.96 14.22
C LYS A 161 2.41 -14.32 13.08
N ASN A 162 2.47 -14.98 11.95
CA ASN A 162 3.12 -14.51 10.74
C ASN A 162 2.08 -14.06 9.71
N TYR A 163 2.50 -13.19 8.80
CA TYR A 163 1.71 -12.73 7.67
C TYR A 163 2.54 -12.89 6.40
N TYR A 164 1.99 -13.56 5.41
CA TYR A 164 2.67 -13.83 4.15
C TYR A 164 2.01 -13.07 3.01
N ARG A 165 2.83 -12.57 2.11
CA ARG A 165 2.39 -11.97 0.86
C ARG A 165 3.13 -12.62 -0.29
N VAL A 166 2.41 -13.29 -1.18
CA VAL A 166 2.97 -13.86 -2.39
C VAL A 166 3.01 -12.78 -3.47
N LEU A 167 4.20 -12.53 -4.01
CA LEU A 167 4.41 -11.66 -5.16
C LEU A 167 4.78 -12.52 -6.37
N ILE A 168 4.06 -12.34 -7.46
CA ILE A 168 4.30 -13.06 -8.71
C ILE A 168 4.84 -12.07 -9.74
N THR A 169 6.02 -12.34 -10.27
CA THR A 169 6.59 -11.61 -11.39
C THR A 169 6.59 -12.50 -12.65
N ARG A 170 6.28 -11.92 -13.76
CA ARG A 170 6.38 -12.56 -15.09
C ARG A 170 7.17 -11.66 -16.03
N ASN A 171 8.28 -12.16 -16.55
CA ASN A 171 9.20 -11.38 -17.38
C ASN A 171 9.55 -10.04 -16.73
N ASP A 172 10.04 -10.10 -15.48
CA ASP A 172 10.42 -8.96 -14.64
C ASP A 172 9.30 -7.94 -14.33
N THR A 173 8.08 -8.24 -14.72
CA THR A 173 6.92 -7.41 -14.44
C THR A 173 6.10 -8.00 -13.31
N LEU A 174 5.92 -7.24 -12.24
CA LEU A 174 5.08 -7.62 -11.10
C LEU A 174 3.62 -7.76 -11.56
N GLN A 175 3.03 -8.94 -11.35
CA GLN A 175 1.63 -9.24 -11.72
C GLN A 175 0.65 -8.86 -10.60
N ALA A 176 1.02 -7.92 -9.75
CA ALA A 176 0.17 -7.44 -8.66
C ALA A 176 -0.90 -6.48 -9.19
N LYS A 177 -2.13 -6.96 -9.37
CA LYS A 177 -3.30 -6.07 -9.49
C LYS A 177 -3.89 -5.84 -8.09
N PRO A 178 -4.36 -4.63 -7.76
CA PRO A 178 -5.14 -4.40 -6.54
C PRO A 178 -6.32 -5.39 -6.49
N GLY A 179 -6.42 -6.16 -5.42
CA GLY A 179 -7.45 -7.21 -5.26
C GLY A 179 -6.98 -8.65 -5.49
N ASN A 180 -5.79 -8.89 -6.05
CA ASN A 180 -5.25 -10.24 -6.26
C ASN A 180 -4.28 -10.68 -5.15
N TYR A 181 -4.44 -10.16 -3.94
CA TYR A 181 -3.64 -10.59 -2.80
C TYR A 181 -4.41 -11.63 -1.99
N TYR A 182 -3.88 -12.84 -1.92
CA TYR A 182 -4.33 -13.83 -0.95
C TYR A 182 -3.49 -13.65 0.31
N LEU A 183 -4.13 -13.21 1.40
CA LEU A 183 -3.57 -13.22 2.75
C LEU A 183 -4.03 -14.54 3.40
N PHE A 184 -3.09 -15.37 3.77
CA PHE A 184 -3.33 -16.59 4.54
C PHE A 184 -2.92 -16.39 5.98
#